data_84c936e81cbc4415e46557f98f913155
#
_entry.id   84c936e81cbc4415e46557f98f913155
#
_cell.length_a   1.000
_cell.length_b   1.000
_cell.length_c   1.000
_cell.angle_alpha   90.00
_cell.angle_beta   90.00
_cell.angle_gamma   90.00
#
_symmetry.space_group_name_H-M   'P 1'
#
loop_
_entity.id
_entity.type
_entity.pdbx_description
1 polymer ?
#
loop_
_entity_poly.entity_id
_entity_poly.type
_entity_poly.pdbx_seq_one_letter_code
_entity_poly.pdbx_strand_id
1 'polypeptide(L)'
;DLIRACETADIINDKIQAPRIIREGLREISFGELEGLSDDVIMERYADFFAARATMKEDLPYPGGENAADVIRRAVPVMDEIAKSGAETVAVVTHGGVIRSLVTQYLHMDGAYVPLLAKHLENCGITEFYYRESDGEMLLNRFNDFAHLMDEPELLRGGWGEKK
;
A
#
# COMPACT_ATOMS: atom_id res chain seq x y z
N ASP A 1 -2.31 8.87 8.35
CA ASP A 1 -3.16 9.45 9.40
C ASP A 1 -4.13 8.46 10.07
N LEU A 2 -4.30 7.25 9.52
CA LEU A 2 -5.11 6.20 10.16
C LEU A 2 -4.40 5.67 11.41
N ILE A 3 -5.17 5.42 12.48
CA ILE A 3 -4.64 5.04 13.82
C ILE A 3 -3.64 3.89 13.71
N ARG A 4 -3.97 2.80 13.02
CA ARG A 4 -3.07 1.64 12.85
C ARG A 4 -1.70 1.98 12.23
N ALA A 5 -1.68 2.94 11.28
CA ALA A 5 -0.43 3.38 10.67
C ALA A 5 0.34 4.33 11.59
N CYS A 6 -0.38 5.19 12.31
CA CYS A 6 0.20 6.08 13.30
C CYS A 6 0.87 5.31 14.44
N GLU A 7 0.21 4.30 15.00
CA GLU A 7 0.75 3.44 16.07
C GLU A 7 2.01 2.70 15.59
N THR A 8 1.97 2.13 14.39
CA THR A 8 3.15 1.49 13.79
C THR A 8 4.30 2.49 13.63
N ALA A 9 4.00 3.69 13.12
CA ALA A 9 5.00 4.74 12.95
C ALA A 9 5.59 5.21 14.30
N ASP A 10 4.77 5.31 15.34
CA ASP A 10 5.22 5.68 16.67
C ASP A 10 6.20 4.66 17.26
N ILE A 11 5.85 3.36 17.16
CA ILE A 11 6.70 2.26 17.63
C ILE A 11 8.06 2.24 16.89
N ILE A 12 8.05 2.44 15.58
CA ILE A 12 9.27 2.54 14.77
C ILE A 12 10.06 3.78 15.22
N ASN A 13 9.38 4.91 15.36
CA ASN A 13 10.04 6.19 15.68
C ASN A 13 10.62 6.24 17.09
N ASP A 14 10.12 5.45 18.02
CA ASP A 14 10.76 5.27 19.34
C ASP A 14 12.21 4.77 19.23
N LYS A 15 12.56 4.10 18.14
CA LYS A 15 13.92 3.60 17.88
C LYS A 15 14.76 4.54 17.04
N ILE A 16 14.17 5.13 15.99
CA ILE A 16 14.92 5.95 15.03
C ILE A 16 14.99 7.43 15.40
N GLN A 17 14.07 7.94 16.22
CA GLN A 17 14.02 9.32 16.73
C GLN A 17 14.08 10.38 15.61
N ALA A 18 13.43 10.11 14.46
CA ALA A 18 13.37 11.00 13.32
C ALA A 18 12.20 12.00 13.43
N PRO A 19 12.25 13.16 12.76
CA PRO A 19 11.09 14.03 12.60
C PRO A 19 9.90 13.28 11.97
N ARG A 20 8.73 13.35 12.62
CA ARG A 20 7.52 12.67 12.17
C ARG A 20 6.56 13.66 11.51
N ILE A 21 6.12 13.33 10.30
CA ILE A 21 5.20 14.15 9.52
C ILE A 21 4.03 13.28 9.06
N ILE A 22 2.80 13.73 9.25
CA ILE A 22 1.60 13.03 8.77
C ILE A 22 1.16 13.64 7.44
N ARG A 23 0.78 12.79 6.48
CA ARG A 23 0.29 13.18 5.16
C ARG A 23 -0.97 12.38 4.80
N GLU A 24 -2.10 13.04 4.64
CA GLU A 24 -3.36 12.42 4.22
C GLU A 24 -3.27 11.75 2.85
N GLY A 25 -2.42 12.28 1.95
CA GLY A 25 -2.18 11.68 0.65
C GLY A 25 -1.68 10.24 0.68
N LEU A 26 -1.19 9.75 1.84
CA LEU A 26 -0.72 8.38 2.06
C LEU A 26 -1.74 7.49 2.81
N ARG A 27 -2.99 7.97 3.01
CA ARG A 27 -4.08 7.18 3.59
C ARG A 27 -4.41 5.97 2.71
N GLU A 28 -4.90 4.88 3.31
CA GLU A 28 -5.34 3.69 2.57
C GLU A 28 -6.36 4.05 1.46
N ILE A 29 -6.37 3.27 0.40
CA ILE A 29 -7.41 3.35 -0.64
C ILE A 29 -8.79 3.24 0.01
N SER A 30 -9.70 4.11 -0.40
CA SER A 30 -11.09 3.97 0.06
C SER A 30 -11.75 2.80 -0.67
N PHE A 31 -12.26 1.86 0.12
CA PHE A 31 -13.06 0.75 -0.38
C PHE A 31 -14.55 1.12 -0.54
N GLY A 32 -14.92 2.36 -0.19
CA GLY A 32 -16.27 2.89 -0.34
C GLY A 32 -17.33 2.05 0.35
N GLU A 33 -18.32 1.58 -0.41
CA GLU A 33 -19.46 0.81 0.10
C GLU A 33 -19.07 -0.55 0.69
N LEU A 34 -17.84 -1.02 0.45
CA LEU A 34 -17.35 -2.30 0.99
C LEU A 34 -16.82 -2.14 2.43
N GLU A 35 -16.57 -0.92 2.89
CA GLU A 35 -16.00 -0.68 4.21
C GLU A 35 -16.94 -1.15 5.33
N GLY A 36 -16.41 -1.95 6.26
CA GLY A 36 -17.16 -2.48 7.39
C GLY A 36 -18.06 -3.67 7.09
N LEU A 37 -18.13 -4.13 5.85
CA LEU A 37 -18.84 -5.36 5.47
C LEU A 37 -17.97 -6.59 5.73
N SER A 38 -18.61 -7.74 6.01
CA SER A 38 -17.94 -9.03 6.06
C SER A 38 -17.65 -9.56 4.64
N ASP A 39 -16.65 -10.44 4.51
CA ASP A 39 -16.27 -11.03 3.23
C ASP A 39 -17.45 -11.74 2.55
N ASP A 40 -18.29 -12.45 3.31
CA ASP A 40 -19.48 -13.13 2.77
C ASP A 40 -20.46 -12.14 2.13
N VAL A 41 -20.74 -11.02 2.81
CA VAL A 41 -21.63 -9.97 2.30
C VAL A 41 -21.01 -9.29 1.08
N ILE A 42 -19.70 -9.04 1.09
CA ILE A 42 -18.99 -8.47 -0.04
C ILE A 42 -19.10 -9.40 -1.26
N MET A 43 -18.83 -10.69 -1.08
CA MET A 43 -18.90 -11.68 -2.18
C MET A 43 -20.32 -11.88 -2.70
N GLU A 44 -21.34 -11.77 -1.85
CA GLU A 44 -22.74 -11.84 -2.27
C GLU A 44 -23.17 -10.62 -3.10
N ARG A 45 -22.84 -9.41 -2.63
CA ARG A 45 -23.37 -8.16 -3.22
C ARG A 45 -22.53 -7.62 -4.37
N TYR A 46 -21.23 -7.86 -4.37
CA TYR A 46 -20.28 -7.27 -5.30
C TYR A 46 -19.53 -8.28 -6.16
N ALA A 47 -20.08 -9.53 -6.30
CA ALA A 47 -19.47 -10.57 -7.11
C ALA A 47 -19.17 -10.12 -8.56
N ASP A 48 -20.11 -9.40 -9.18
CA ASP A 48 -19.94 -8.89 -10.55
C ASP A 48 -18.83 -7.85 -10.65
N PHE A 49 -18.70 -6.99 -9.64
CA PHE A 49 -17.59 -6.03 -9.55
C PHE A 49 -16.24 -6.74 -9.49
N PHE A 50 -16.10 -7.75 -8.62
CA PHE A 50 -14.86 -8.51 -8.52
C PHE A 50 -14.57 -9.34 -9.77
N ALA A 51 -15.59 -9.89 -10.40
CA ALA A 51 -15.46 -10.59 -11.70
C ALA A 51 -14.96 -9.64 -12.80
N ALA A 52 -15.53 -8.44 -12.88
CA ALA A 52 -15.09 -7.41 -13.82
C ALA A 52 -13.65 -6.96 -13.54
N ARG A 53 -13.32 -6.67 -12.27
CA ARG A 53 -11.98 -6.28 -11.84
C ARG A 53 -10.92 -7.35 -12.13
N ALA A 54 -11.29 -8.63 -11.97
CA ALA A 54 -10.41 -9.76 -12.28
C ALA A 54 -10.04 -9.88 -13.77
N THR A 55 -10.78 -9.22 -14.66
CA THR A 55 -10.41 -9.17 -16.09
C THR A 55 -9.19 -8.30 -16.37
N MET A 56 -8.83 -7.40 -15.43
CA MET A 56 -7.71 -6.46 -15.53
C MET A 56 -7.71 -5.59 -16.81
N LYS A 57 -8.89 -5.33 -17.36
CA LYS A 57 -9.06 -4.50 -18.56
C LYS A 57 -9.07 -3.00 -18.24
N GLU A 58 -9.51 -2.68 -17.03
CA GLU A 58 -9.69 -1.31 -16.57
C GLU A 58 -9.35 -1.22 -15.08
N ASP A 59 -8.83 -0.07 -14.66
CA ASP A 59 -8.64 0.28 -13.24
C ASP A 59 -9.98 0.71 -12.64
N LEU A 60 -10.84 -0.27 -12.33
CA LEU A 60 -12.18 -0.02 -11.81
C LEU A 60 -12.12 0.52 -10.38
N PRO A 61 -12.78 1.65 -10.09
CA PRO A 61 -12.91 2.13 -8.72
C PRO A 61 -13.79 1.19 -7.89
N TYR A 62 -13.49 1.06 -6.60
CA TYR A 62 -14.41 0.43 -5.67
C TYR A 62 -15.74 1.18 -5.67
N PRO A 63 -16.91 0.50 -5.54
CA PRO A 63 -18.20 1.16 -5.47
C PRO A 63 -18.24 2.25 -4.38
N GLY A 64 -18.42 3.51 -4.79
CA GLY A 64 -18.35 4.66 -3.89
C GLY A 64 -16.96 4.96 -3.31
N GLY A 65 -15.90 4.31 -3.81
CA GLY A 65 -14.52 4.44 -3.34
C GLY A 65 -13.55 4.86 -4.43
N GLU A 66 -12.28 4.52 -4.23
CA GLU A 66 -11.16 4.89 -5.11
C GLU A 66 -10.72 3.73 -6.00
N ASN A 67 -10.02 4.05 -7.10
CA ASN A 67 -9.17 3.15 -7.86
C ASN A 67 -7.67 3.48 -7.65
N ALA A 68 -6.79 2.77 -8.35
CA ALA A 68 -5.35 3.04 -8.26
C ALA A 68 -4.99 4.43 -8.76
N ALA A 69 -5.63 4.92 -9.82
CA ALA A 69 -5.37 6.26 -10.36
C ALA A 69 -5.73 7.37 -9.35
N ASP A 70 -6.80 7.21 -8.56
CA ASP A 70 -7.16 8.17 -7.51
C ASP A 70 -6.11 8.19 -6.40
N VAL A 71 -5.66 7.01 -5.96
CA VAL A 71 -4.58 6.88 -4.97
C VAL A 71 -3.29 7.51 -5.48
N ILE A 72 -2.89 7.22 -6.72
CA ILE A 72 -1.68 7.77 -7.37
C ILE A 72 -1.75 9.31 -7.39
N ARG A 73 -2.90 9.87 -7.77
CA ARG A 73 -3.09 11.33 -7.85
C ARG A 73 -2.79 12.05 -6.52
N ARG A 74 -3.11 11.42 -5.37
CA ARG A 74 -2.87 12.01 -4.06
C ARG A 74 -1.55 11.58 -3.40
N ALA A 75 -1.03 10.40 -3.71
CA ALA A 75 0.17 9.86 -3.08
C ALA A 75 1.46 10.33 -3.76
N VAL A 76 1.50 10.42 -5.10
CA VAL A 76 2.70 10.84 -5.84
C VAL A 76 3.20 12.23 -5.44
N PRO A 77 2.36 13.26 -5.28
CA PRO A 77 2.85 14.56 -4.79
C PRO A 77 3.55 14.49 -3.43
N VAL A 78 3.11 13.59 -2.54
CA VAL A 78 3.77 13.38 -1.24
C VAL A 78 5.12 12.68 -1.43
N MET A 79 5.18 11.68 -2.30
CA MET A 79 6.45 10.99 -2.61
C MET A 79 7.45 11.93 -3.29
N ASP A 80 7.00 12.83 -4.14
CA ASP A 80 7.82 13.89 -4.75
C ASP A 80 8.36 14.88 -3.71
N GLU A 81 7.54 15.26 -2.71
CA GLU A 81 7.98 16.08 -1.58
C GLU A 81 9.09 15.36 -0.81
N ILE A 82 8.90 14.06 -0.54
CA ILE A 82 9.89 13.23 0.16
C ILE A 82 11.20 13.15 -0.65
N ALA A 83 11.12 12.86 -1.94
CA ALA A 83 12.29 12.73 -2.82
C ALA A 83 13.12 14.03 -2.87
N LYS A 84 12.46 15.18 -2.77
CA LYS A 84 13.08 16.51 -2.81
C LYS A 84 13.43 17.08 -1.42
N SER A 85 13.20 16.33 -0.35
CA SER A 85 13.41 16.80 1.02
C SER A 85 14.89 16.96 1.43
N GLY A 86 15.81 16.36 0.67
CA GLY A 86 17.23 16.30 0.99
C GLY A 86 17.59 15.26 2.07
N ALA A 87 16.63 14.50 2.59
CA ALA A 87 16.90 13.40 3.49
C ALA A 87 17.46 12.19 2.73
N GLU A 88 18.54 11.59 3.25
CA GLU A 88 19.17 10.42 2.63
C GLU A 88 18.26 9.18 2.67
N THR A 89 17.48 9.04 3.74
CA THR A 89 16.55 7.93 3.94
C THR A 89 15.29 8.40 4.65
N VAL A 90 14.14 8.02 4.14
CA VAL A 90 12.84 8.33 4.73
C VAL A 90 12.04 7.03 4.92
N ALA A 91 11.59 6.79 6.14
CA ALA A 91 10.63 5.72 6.44
C ALA A 91 9.20 6.24 6.22
N VAL A 92 8.46 5.59 5.35
CA VAL A 92 7.05 5.90 5.05
C VAL A 92 6.18 4.78 5.56
N VAL A 93 5.35 5.04 6.56
CA VAL A 93 4.37 4.06 7.07
C VAL A 93 3.03 4.33 6.41
N THR A 94 2.58 3.37 5.61
CA THR A 94 1.35 3.48 4.81
C THR A 94 0.67 2.12 4.67
N HIS A 95 -0.12 1.90 3.64
CA HIS A 95 -1.06 0.79 3.51
C HIS A 95 -0.88 0.04 2.20
N GLY A 96 -1.44 -1.18 2.15
CA GLY A 96 -1.26 -2.08 1.03
C GLY A 96 -1.79 -1.56 -0.31
N GLY A 97 -2.93 -0.88 -0.31
CA GLY A 97 -3.49 -0.28 -1.52
C GLY A 97 -2.59 0.84 -2.07
N VAL A 98 -2.06 1.69 -1.18
CA VAL A 98 -1.14 2.77 -1.55
C VAL A 98 0.17 2.21 -2.10
N ILE A 99 0.77 1.23 -1.41
CA ILE A 99 2.04 0.61 -1.86
C ILE A 99 1.88 0.02 -3.26
N ARG A 100 0.83 -0.77 -3.51
CA ARG A 100 0.59 -1.36 -4.83
C ARG A 100 0.38 -0.30 -5.91
N SER A 101 -0.38 0.75 -5.62
CA SER A 101 -0.63 1.85 -6.56
C SER A 101 0.66 2.60 -6.89
N LEU A 102 1.53 2.87 -5.89
CA LEU A 102 2.83 3.49 -6.13
C LEU A 102 3.77 2.57 -6.93
N VAL A 103 3.76 1.26 -6.66
CA VAL A 103 4.55 0.31 -7.46
C VAL A 103 4.09 0.29 -8.91
N THR A 104 2.76 0.25 -9.19
CA THR A 104 2.28 0.32 -10.57
C THR A 104 2.69 1.62 -11.25
N GLN A 105 2.57 2.76 -10.55
CA GLN A 105 2.98 4.06 -11.07
C GLN A 105 4.46 4.11 -11.45
N TYR A 106 5.34 3.71 -10.54
CA TYR A 106 6.78 3.82 -10.75
C TYR A 106 7.35 2.76 -11.70
N LEU A 107 6.65 1.65 -11.91
CA LEU A 107 6.97 0.66 -12.93
C LEU A 107 6.24 0.89 -14.26
N HIS A 108 5.57 2.04 -14.42
CA HIS A 108 4.79 2.40 -15.62
C HIS A 108 3.77 1.33 -16.03
N MET A 109 3.17 0.68 -15.03
CA MET A 109 2.12 -0.33 -15.23
C MET A 109 0.73 0.32 -15.20
N ASP A 110 -0.23 -0.28 -15.86
CA ASP A 110 -1.63 0.11 -15.74
C ASP A 110 -2.15 -0.21 -14.32
N GLY A 111 -2.94 0.70 -13.72
CA GLY A 111 -3.58 0.51 -12.43
C GLY A 111 -4.46 -0.75 -12.34
N ALA A 112 -5.00 -1.20 -13.48
CA ALA A 112 -5.73 -2.45 -13.58
C ALA A 112 -4.93 -3.69 -13.13
N TYR A 113 -3.58 -3.61 -13.13
CA TYR A 113 -2.70 -4.71 -12.72
C TYR A 113 -2.37 -4.72 -11.22
N VAL A 114 -2.88 -3.75 -10.44
CA VAL A 114 -2.72 -3.75 -8.97
C VAL A 114 -3.03 -5.11 -8.32
N PRO A 115 -4.08 -5.87 -8.74
CA PRO A 115 -4.37 -7.19 -8.17
C PRO A 115 -3.26 -8.24 -8.38
N LEU A 116 -2.37 -8.05 -9.35
CA LEU A 116 -1.25 -8.96 -9.61
C LEU A 116 -0.06 -8.75 -8.66
N LEU A 117 0.00 -7.59 -8.00
CA LEU A 117 1.11 -7.25 -7.11
C LEU A 117 0.95 -7.91 -5.74
N ALA A 118 1.41 -9.13 -5.63
CA ALA A 118 1.32 -10.04 -4.49
C ALA A 118 -0.13 -10.40 -4.10
N LYS A 119 -0.36 -11.65 -3.74
CA LYS A 119 -1.65 -12.10 -3.18
C LYS A 119 -1.98 -11.31 -1.90
N HIS A 120 -1.00 -11.15 -1.02
CA HIS A 120 -1.06 -10.35 0.20
C HIS A 120 0.24 -9.56 0.36
N LEU A 121 0.16 -8.35 0.89
CA LEU A 121 1.31 -7.68 1.48
C LEU A 121 1.32 -8.02 2.96
N GLU A 122 2.48 -8.42 3.48
CA GLU A 122 2.62 -8.69 4.89
C GLU A 122 2.55 -7.40 5.71
N ASN A 123 1.96 -7.47 6.90
CA ASN A 123 2.05 -6.36 7.83
C ASN A 123 3.51 -6.15 8.21
N CYS A 124 3.94 -4.91 8.28
CA CYS A 124 5.35 -4.54 8.47
C CYS A 124 6.29 -5.04 7.35
N GLY A 125 5.75 -5.51 6.23
CA GLY A 125 6.55 -5.79 5.03
C GLY A 125 7.16 -4.50 4.47
N ILE A 126 8.41 -4.59 4.01
CA ILE A 126 9.20 -3.45 3.54
C ILE A 126 9.16 -3.40 2.02
N THR A 127 8.73 -2.26 1.48
CA THR A 127 8.88 -1.94 0.05
C THR A 127 9.82 -0.75 -0.05
N GLU A 128 10.90 -0.90 -0.78
CA GLU A 128 11.97 0.09 -0.85
C GLU A 128 12.07 0.64 -2.27
N PHE A 129 12.05 1.98 -2.37
CA PHE A 129 12.33 2.70 -3.59
C PHE A 129 13.64 3.50 -3.43
N TYR A 130 14.39 3.57 -4.50
CA TYR A 130 15.53 4.46 -4.64
C TYR A 130 15.18 5.57 -5.61
N TYR A 131 15.28 6.81 -5.15
CA TYR A 131 15.09 7.98 -6.01
C TYR A 131 16.38 8.30 -6.75
N ARG A 132 16.32 8.29 -8.08
CA ARG A 132 17.45 8.63 -8.94
C ARG A 132 17.38 10.08 -9.39
N GLU A 133 18.21 10.93 -8.79
CA GLU A 133 18.17 12.38 -9.01
C GLU A 133 18.43 12.78 -10.49
N SER A 134 19.22 11.97 -11.22
CA SER A 134 19.64 12.31 -12.59
C SER A 134 18.48 12.44 -13.59
N ASP A 135 17.36 11.76 -13.34
CA ASP A 135 16.19 11.74 -14.22
C ASP A 135 14.84 11.78 -13.46
N GLY A 136 14.89 11.78 -12.13
CA GLY A 136 13.70 11.85 -11.29
C GLY A 136 12.94 10.54 -11.15
N GLU A 137 13.52 9.40 -11.53
CA GLU A 137 12.87 8.11 -11.49
C GLU A 137 12.95 7.44 -10.11
N MET A 138 11.89 6.76 -9.74
CA MET A 138 11.83 5.89 -8.56
C MET A 138 12.12 4.44 -8.97
N LEU A 139 13.22 3.89 -8.50
CA LEU A 139 13.61 2.51 -8.79
C LEU A 139 13.13 1.61 -7.66
N LEU A 140 12.35 0.58 -7.98
CA LEU A 140 11.93 -0.43 -7.02
C LEU A 140 13.12 -1.34 -6.68
N ASN A 141 13.61 -1.28 -5.43
CA ASN A 141 14.71 -2.11 -4.95
C ASN A 141 14.22 -3.37 -4.25
N ARG A 142 13.17 -3.26 -3.43
CA ARG A 142 12.52 -4.39 -2.74
C ARG A 142 11.01 -4.21 -2.77
N PHE A 143 10.29 -5.32 -2.83
CA PHE A 143 8.83 -5.33 -2.76
C PHE A 143 8.36 -6.36 -1.75
N ASN A 144 7.62 -5.90 -0.74
CA ASN A 144 7.03 -6.74 0.29
C ASN A 144 8.06 -7.67 0.94
N ASP A 145 9.25 -7.16 1.25
CA ASP A 145 10.28 -7.91 1.97
C ASP A 145 9.86 -8.03 3.44
N PHE A 146 9.66 -9.24 3.89
CA PHE A 146 9.29 -9.58 5.27
C PHE A 146 10.27 -10.61 5.89
N ALA A 147 11.50 -10.69 5.36
CA ALA A 147 12.50 -11.64 5.84
C ALA A 147 12.77 -11.52 7.34
N HIS A 148 12.65 -10.31 7.90
CA HIS A 148 12.81 -10.05 9.33
C HIS A 148 11.69 -10.65 10.21
N LEU A 149 10.60 -11.16 9.61
CA LEU A 149 9.49 -11.81 10.32
C LEU A 149 9.52 -13.34 10.17
N MET A 150 10.46 -13.90 9.41
CA MET A 150 10.46 -15.34 9.10
C MET A 150 10.69 -16.23 10.31
N ASP A 151 11.35 -15.72 11.34
CA ASP A 151 11.59 -16.44 12.59
C ASP A 151 10.38 -16.41 13.56
N GLU A 152 9.35 -15.60 13.22
CA GLU A 152 8.12 -15.38 14.01
C GLU A 152 6.89 -15.65 13.12
N PRO A 153 6.66 -16.90 12.67
CA PRO A 153 5.66 -17.24 11.67
C PRO A 153 4.21 -16.89 12.08
N GLU A 154 3.93 -16.76 13.37
CA GLU A 154 2.64 -16.32 13.90
C GLU A 154 2.34 -14.84 13.58
N LEU A 155 3.35 -14.03 13.24
CA LEU A 155 3.17 -12.65 12.82
C LEU A 155 2.81 -12.54 11.33
N LEU A 156 3.05 -13.60 10.56
CA LEU A 156 2.73 -13.63 9.13
C LEU A 156 1.22 -13.84 8.91
N ARG A 157 0.67 -13.17 7.89
CA ARG A 157 -0.75 -13.27 7.52
C ARG A 157 -1.23 -14.69 7.24
N GLY A 158 -0.37 -15.54 6.69
CA GLY A 158 -0.66 -16.95 6.47
C GLY A 158 -1.00 -17.73 7.75
N GLY A 159 -0.50 -17.29 8.91
CA GLY A 159 -0.78 -17.88 10.22
C GLY A 159 -2.10 -17.44 10.86
N TRP A 160 -2.75 -16.40 10.33
CA TRP A 160 -3.96 -15.81 10.96
C TRP A 160 -5.26 -16.57 10.67
N GLY A 161 -5.28 -17.47 9.69
CA GLY A 161 -6.45 -18.24 9.29
C GLY A 161 -6.57 -19.64 9.90
N GLU A 162 -5.54 -20.14 10.57
CA GLU A 162 -5.48 -21.51 11.12
C GLU A 162 -5.72 -21.58 12.64
N LYS A 163 -6.69 -20.84 13.17
CA LYS A 163 -7.28 -21.23 14.45
C LYS A 163 -8.30 -22.32 14.18
N LYS A 164 -7.82 -23.59 14.30
CA LYS A 164 -8.67 -24.76 14.44
C LYS A 164 -9.56 -24.66 15.67
#